data_6efa6b509b571641d4f86a538aeef8b8
#
_entry.id   6efa6b509b571641d4f86a538aeef8b8
#
_cell.length_a   1.000
_cell.length_b   1.000
_cell.length_c   1.000
_cell.angle_alpha   90.00
_cell.angle_beta   90.00
_cell.angle_gamma   90.00
#
_symmetry.space_group_name_H-M   'P 1'
#
loop_
_entity.id
_entity.type
_entity.pdbx_description
1 polymer ?
#
loop_
_entity_poly.entity_id
_entity_poly.type
_entity_poly.pdbx_seq_one_letter_code
_entity_poly.pdbx_strand_id
1 'polypeptide(L)'
;KLLHEDELSTELVDAYHKYPIADNEIPCLSADRLEYMFPSGASLDGSWTFDEIKKCYENICVLQNENGLPELGFSDVKIAELYCEKFCCIGHILQLNENKLTLQLLGEIMNLGVKLNVLQEKDFMTLSEKQVIQKIENWISINKAKFDTKTEFSIKDDSENLENRFAKYYLTFRNMKKIIHTDQKLQGNNYFSVNLKVKQ
;
A
#
# COMPACT_ATOMS: atom_id res chain seq x y z
N LYS A 1 17.30 -5.84 -17.36
CA LYS A 1 17.19 -7.24 -17.79
C LYS A 1 15.86 -7.45 -18.52
N LEU A 2 14.70 -7.24 -17.89
CA LEU A 2 13.38 -7.44 -18.53
C LEU A 2 13.21 -6.58 -19.78
N LEU A 3 13.48 -5.27 -19.73
CA LEU A 3 13.38 -4.38 -20.88
C LEU A 3 14.26 -4.86 -22.06
N HIS A 4 15.44 -5.37 -21.77
CA HIS A 4 16.33 -5.90 -22.81
C HIS A 4 15.79 -7.22 -23.42
N GLU A 5 15.10 -8.06 -22.62
CA GLU A 5 14.44 -9.28 -23.09
C GLU A 5 13.27 -8.95 -24.03
N ASP A 6 12.59 -7.83 -23.81
CA ASP A 6 11.47 -7.33 -24.61
C ASP A 6 11.91 -6.36 -25.74
N GLU A 7 13.22 -6.20 -25.96
CA GLU A 7 13.81 -5.28 -26.94
C GLU A 7 13.39 -3.80 -26.75
N LEU A 8 13.06 -3.42 -25.51
CA LEU A 8 12.67 -2.05 -25.16
C LEU A 8 13.87 -1.24 -24.68
N SER A 9 13.99 0.00 -25.18
CA SER A 9 15.00 0.92 -24.67
C SER A 9 14.51 1.62 -23.38
N THR A 10 15.45 1.91 -22.49
CA THR A 10 15.16 2.63 -21.25
C THR A 10 14.55 4.01 -21.51
N GLU A 11 15.05 4.71 -22.55
CA GLU A 11 14.55 6.04 -22.93
C GLU A 11 13.08 6.03 -23.39
N LEU A 12 12.62 4.89 -23.92
CA LEU A 12 11.22 4.74 -24.35
C LEU A 12 10.28 4.59 -23.15
N VAL A 13 10.74 3.93 -22.10
CA VAL A 13 9.93 3.62 -20.91
C VAL A 13 10.02 4.73 -19.87
N ASP A 14 11.19 5.38 -19.74
CA ASP A 14 11.46 6.41 -18.73
C ASP A 14 10.79 7.76 -19.05
N ALA A 15 10.44 7.99 -20.29
CA ALA A 15 9.82 9.26 -20.73
C ALA A 15 8.28 9.27 -20.51
N TYR A 16 7.79 8.74 -19.38
CA TYR A 16 6.35 8.62 -19.07
C TYR A 16 5.57 9.95 -19.16
N HIS A 17 6.22 11.08 -18.86
CA HIS A 17 5.63 12.41 -18.99
C HIS A 17 5.17 12.78 -20.42
N LYS A 18 5.64 12.05 -21.42
CA LYS A 18 5.15 12.18 -22.80
C LYS A 18 3.82 11.46 -23.04
N TYR A 19 3.37 10.70 -22.06
CA TYR A 19 2.17 9.87 -22.12
C TYR A 19 1.20 10.27 -21.00
N PRO A 20 0.43 11.35 -21.16
CA PRO A 20 -0.45 11.86 -20.12
C PRO A 20 -1.55 10.88 -19.70
N ILE A 21 -1.80 9.83 -20.52
CA ILE A 21 -2.71 8.75 -20.18
C ILE A 21 -2.04 7.76 -19.22
N ALA A 22 -0.71 7.56 -19.32
CA ALA A 22 0.02 6.63 -18.46
C ALA A 22 0.13 7.19 -17.04
N ASP A 23 0.54 8.44 -16.92
CA ASP A 23 0.56 9.19 -15.66
C ASP A 23 0.31 10.68 -15.92
N ASN A 24 -0.35 11.35 -14.99
CA ASN A 24 -0.73 12.77 -15.09
C ASN A 24 -0.89 13.38 -13.70
N GLU A 25 -1.13 14.70 -13.64
CA GLU A 25 -1.34 15.40 -12.39
C GLU A 25 -2.67 15.03 -11.72
N ILE A 26 -2.67 14.99 -10.39
CA ILE A 26 -3.86 14.80 -9.57
C ILE A 26 -4.78 16.03 -9.74
N PRO A 27 -6.09 15.86 -9.91
CA PRO A 27 -6.89 14.65 -9.68
C PRO A 27 -7.21 13.81 -10.94
N CYS A 28 -6.58 14.08 -12.07
CA CYS A 28 -6.86 13.40 -13.32
C CYS A 28 -6.65 11.88 -13.22
N LEU A 29 -7.49 11.11 -13.94
CA LEU A 29 -7.36 9.66 -13.99
C LEU A 29 -6.25 9.27 -14.98
N SER A 30 -5.30 8.47 -14.52
CA SER A 30 -4.24 7.88 -15.34
C SER A 30 -4.33 6.36 -15.31
N ALA A 31 -3.62 5.69 -16.22
CA ALA A 31 -3.56 4.24 -16.26
C ALA A 31 -2.97 3.67 -14.96
N ASP A 32 -1.96 4.30 -14.41
CA ASP A 32 -1.35 3.93 -13.14
C ASP A 32 -2.36 4.00 -11.98
N ARG A 33 -3.05 5.14 -11.82
CA ARG A 33 -4.06 5.30 -10.76
C ARG A 33 -5.25 4.38 -10.92
N LEU A 34 -5.68 4.14 -12.16
CA LEU A 34 -6.80 3.25 -12.44
C LEU A 34 -6.44 1.81 -12.11
N GLU A 35 -5.26 1.36 -12.57
CA GLU A 35 -4.88 -0.04 -12.50
C GLU A 35 -4.63 -0.49 -11.06
N TYR A 36 -3.82 0.23 -10.29
CA TYR A 36 -3.43 -0.23 -8.95
C TYR A 36 -4.60 -0.29 -7.95
N MET A 37 -5.71 0.40 -8.20
CA MET A 37 -6.88 0.35 -7.34
C MET A 37 -7.61 -0.99 -7.40
N PHE A 38 -7.54 -1.72 -8.51
CA PHE A 38 -8.15 -3.03 -8.62
C PHE A 38 -7.49 -4.09 -7.72
N PRO A 39 -6.18 -4.34 -7.82
CA PRO A 39 -5.53 -5.30 -6.92
C PRO A 39 -5.56 -4.82 -5.45
N SER A 40 -5.50 -3.51 -5.20
CA SER A 40 -5.60 -2.96 -3.84
C SER A 40 -6.95 -3.28 -3.22
N GLY A 41 -8.06 -3.01 -3.89
CA GLY A 41 -9.39 -3.32 -3.37
C GLY A 41 -9.68 -4.81 -3.31
N ALA A 42 -9.21 -5.59 -4.27
CA ALA A 42 -9.38 -7.04 -4.24
C ALA A 42 -8.63 -7.69 -3.06
N SER A 43 -7.46 -7.17 -2.69
CA SER A 43 -6.61 -7.74 -1.64
C SER A 43 -6.83 -7.15 -0.24
N LEU A 44 -7.18 -5.85 -0.12
CA LEU A 44 -7.33 -5.19 1.17
C LEU A 44 -8.67 -5.49 1.83
N ASP A 45 -9.75 -5.38 1.10
CA ASP A 45 -11.11 -5.48 1.64
C ASP A 45 -12.04 -6.41 0.84
N GLY A 46 -11.57 -6.95 -0.29
CA GLY A 46 -12.40 -7.76 -1.19
C GLY A 46 -13.52 -6.96 -1.85
N SER A 47 -13.40 -5.63 -1.90
CA SER A 47 -14.43 -4.74 -2.46
C SER A 47 -14.61 -4.91 -3.98
N TRP A 48 -13.56 -5.34 -4.70
CA TRP A 48 -13.62 -5.61 -6.12
C TRP A 48 -13.85 -7.08 -6.43
N THR A 49 -14.86 -7.37 -7.21
CA THR A 49 -15.04 -8.66 -7.87
C THR A 49 -14.37 -8.66 -9.24
N PHE A 50 -13.99 -9.84 -9.72
CA PHE A 50 -13.40 -9.97 -11.06
C PHE A 50 -14.34 -9.47 -12.17
N ASP A 51 -15.65 -9.71 -12.05
CA ASP A 51 -16.64 -9.25 -13.01
C ASP A 51 -16.79 -7.72 -13.03
N GLU A 52 -16.69 -7.05 -11.89
CA GLU A 52 -16.69 -5.59 -11.81
C GLU A 52 -15.42 -5.00 -12.44
N ILE A 53 -14.25 -5.58 -12.14
CA ILE A 53 -12.98 -5.18 -12.76
C ILE A 53 -13.08 -5.33 -14.27
N LYS A 54 -13.55 -6.47 -14.76
CA LYS A 54 -13.74 -6.71 -16.20
C LYS A 54 -14.65 -5.67 -16.85
N LYS A 55 -15.79 -5.36 -16.22
CA LYS A 55 -16.71 -4.32 -16.70
C LYS A 55 -16.03 -2.95 -16.78
N CYS A 56 -15.21 -2.59 -15.77
CA CYS A 56 -14.45 -1.35 -15.83
C CYS A 56 -13.51 -1.33 -17.04
N TYR A 57 -12.71 -2.39 -17.25
CA TYR A 57 -11.80 -2.46 -18.40
C TYR A 57 -12.52 -2.39 -19.75
N GLU A 58 -13.69 -3.02 -19.89
CA GLU A 58 -14.49 -2.98 -21.13
C GLU A 58 -15.08 -1.59 -21.42
N ASN A 59 -15.15 -0.73 -20.41
CA ASN A 59 -15.72 0.61 -20.51
C ASN A 59 -14.68 1.75 -20.44
N ILE A 60 -13.39 1.43 -20.28
CA ILE A 60 -12.32 2.44 -20.32
C ILE A 60 -12.29 3.08 -21.70
N CYS A 61 -12.22 4.40 -21.74
CA CYS A 61 -12.04 5.15 -22.98
C CYS A 61 -11.14 6.37 -22.74
N VAL A 62 -10.58 6.89 -23.83
CA VAL A 62 -9.84 8.14 -23.80
C VAL A 62 -10.81 9.28 -24.08
N LEU A 63 -10.90 10.20 -23.15
CA LEU A 63 -11.69 11.42 -23.23
C LEU A 63 -10.77 12.63 -23.40
N GLN A 64 -11.33 13.81 -23.51
CA GLN A 64 -10.61 15.07 -23.41
C GLN A 64 -11.05 15.80 -22.13
N ASN A 65 -10.10 16.27 -21.36
CA ASN A 65 -10.38 17.12 -20.20
C ASN A 65 -10.73 18.54 -20.66
N GLU A 66 -11.04 19.42 -19.70
CA GLU A 66 -11.40 20.81 -19.93
C GLU A 66 -10.33 21.64 -20.67
N ASN A 67 -9.08 21.18 -20.66
CA ASN A 67 -7.95 21.80 -21.37
C ASN A 67 -7.69 21.17 -22.75
N GLY A 68 -8.54 20.22 -23.17
CA GLY A 68 -8.41 19.51 -24.45
C GLY A 68 -7.30 18.44 -24.44
N LEU A 69 -6.75 18.10 -23.28
CA LEU A 69 -5.73 17.06 -23.15
C LEU A 69 -6.36 15.67 -22.99
N PRO A 70 -5.73 14.62 -23.52
CA PRO A 70 -6.21 13.26 -23.33
C PRO A 70 -6.23 12.87 -21.85
N GLU A 71 -7.33 12.27 -21.41
CA GLU A 71 -7.54 11.76 -20.08
C GLU A 71 -8.32 10.45 -20.14
N LEU A 72 -8.03 9.51 -19.24
CA LEU A 72 -8.80 8.28 -19.11
C LEU A 72 -10.14 8.57 -18.43
N GLY A 73 -11.15 7.86 -18.85
CA GLY A 73 -12.47 7.88 -18.28
C GLY A 73 -13.26 6.62 -18.66
N PHE A 74 -14.56 6.68 -18.42
CA PHE A 74 -15.46 5.56 -18.71
C PHE A 74 -16.55 6.00 -19.70
N SER A 75 -16.92 5.09 -20.61
CA SER A 75 -17.99 5.31 -21.58
C SER A 75 -19.39 5.21 -20.96
N ASP A 76 -19.53 4.57 -19.81
CA ASP A 76 -20.79 4.41 -19.06
C ASP A 76 -20.69 5.10 -17.70
N VAL A 77 -21.63 6.01 -17.42
CA VAL A 77 -21.69 6.78 -16.16
C VAL A 77 -21.84 5.87 -14.94
N LYS A 78 -22.60 4.78 -15.04
CA LYS A 78 -22.78 3.83 -13.94
C LYS A 78 -21.48 3.09 -13.59
N ILE A 79 -20.66 2.82 -14.59
CA ILE A 79 -19.34 2.21 -14.38
C ILE A 79 -18.39 3.24 -13.76
N ALA A 80 -18.43 4.50 -14.18
CA ALA A 80 -17.68 5.57 -13.56
C ALA A 80 -18.08 5.76 -12.08
N GLU A 81 -19.38 5.77 -11.77
CA GLU A 81 -19.89 5.86 -10.39
C GLU A 81 -19.42 4.68 -9.54
N LEU A 82 -19.53 3.45 -10.05
CA LEU A 82 -19.03 2.25 -9.38
C LEU A 82 -17.52 2.36 -9.08
N TYR A 83 -16.73 2.79 -10.06
CA TYR A 83 -15.29 2.97 -9.88
C TYR A 83 -14.99 4.02 -8.81
N CYS A 84 -15.63 5.18 -8.86
CA CYS A 84 -15.46 6.25 -7.90
C CYS A 84 -15.85 5.82 -6.47
N GLU A 85 -16.94 5.09 -6.31
CA GLU A 85 -17.37 4.54 -5.01
C GLU A 85 -16.28 3.62 -4.43
N LYS A 86 -15.82 2.65 -5.21
CA LYS A 86 -14.76 1.71 -4.80
C LYS A 86 -13.44 2.44 -4.52
N PHE A 87 -13.06 3.39 -5.37
CA PHE A 87 -11.87 4.23 -5.18
C PHE A 87 -11.92 4.97 -3.84
N CYS A 88 -13.06 5.61 -3.51
CA CYS A 88 -13.25 6.32 -2.25
C CYS A 88 -13.15 5.37 -1.04
N CYS A 89 -13.71 4.17 -1.13
CA CYS A 89 -13.60 3.17 -0.07
C CYS A 89 -12.16 2.76 0.21
N ILE A 90 -11.42 2.43 -0.85
CA ILE A 90 -9.99 2.07 -0.74
C ILE A 90 -9.17 3.26 -0.22
N GLY A 91 -9.41 4.45 -0.77
CA GLY A 91 -8.76 5.69 -0.33
C GLY A 91 -8.99 5.98 1.15
N HIS A 92 -10.20 5.72 1.66
CA HIS A 92 -10.51 5.83 3.08
C HIS A 92 -9.66 4.87 3.92
N ILE A 93 -9.59 3.59 3.54
CA ILE A 93 -8.77 2.58 4.24
C ILE A 93 -7.30 3.01 4.27
N LEU A 94 -6.76 3.46 3.14
CA LEU A 94 -5.36 3.90 3.04
C LEU A 94 -5.07 5.14 3.90
N GLN A 95 -6.07 5.96 4.18
CA GLN A 95 -5.95 7.17 5.01
C GLN A 95 -6.20 6.94 6.51
N LEU A 96 -6.59 5.75 6.94
CA LEU A 96 -6.76 5.42 8.35
C LEU A 96 -5.48 5.68 9.14
N ASN A 97 -5.63 6.15 10.38
CA ASN A 97 -4.49 6.41 11.26
C ASN A 97 -3.69 5.14 11.54
N GLU A 98 -4.36 4.01 11.65
CA GLU A 98 -3.76 2.69 11.85
C GLU A 98 -2.82 2.33 10.69
N ASN A 99 -3.25 2.60 9.45
CA ASN A 99 -2.41 2.37 8.27
C ASN A 99 -1.18 3.28 8.27
N LYS A 100 -1.37 4.57 8.53
CA LYS A 100 -0.28 5.56 8.62
C LYS A 100 0.73 5.20 9.71
N LEU A 101 0.23 4.83 10.90
CA LEU A 101 1.07 4.40 12.01
C LEU A 101 1.86 3.14 11.67
N THR A 102 1.23 2.18 11.00
CA THR A 102 1.88 0.93 10.58
C THR A 102 3.02 1.21 9.59
N LEU A 103 2.79 2.09 8.61
CA LEU A 103 3.83 2.49 7.65
C LEU A 103 4.98 3.25 8.32
N GLN A 104 4.67 4.17 9.24
CA GLN A 104 5.71 4.88 10.01
C GLN A 104 6.53 3.91 10.85
N LEU A 105 5.86 2.99 11.55
CA LEU A 105 6.54 1.99 12.38
C LEU A 105 7.44 1.08 11.55
N LEU A 106 7.00 0.68 10.36
CA LEU A 106 7.82 -0.09 9.43
C LEU A 106 9.08 0.68 9.00
N GLY A 107 8.92 1.96 8.66
CA GLY A 107 10.05 2.85 8.33
C GLY A 107 11.06 2.96 9.48
N GLU A 108 10.58 3.14 10.70
CA GLU A 108 11.43 3.18 11.89
C GLU A 108 12.16 1.85 12.15
N ILE A 109 11.49 0.71 11.97
CA ILE A 109 12.09 -0.63 12.09
C ILE A 109 13.23 -0.78 11.08
N MET A 110 13.02 -0.40 9.83
CA MET A 110 14.04 -0.47 8.79
C MET A 110 15.25 0.41 9.13
N ASN A 111 15.02 1.66 9.53
CA ASN A 111 16.07 2.60 9.92
C ASN A 111 16.89 2.10 11.13
N LEU A 112 16.21 1.61 12.16
CA LEU A 112 16.88 1.05 13.34
C LEU A 112 17.64 -0.23 13.00
N GLY A 113 17.06 -1.09 12.15
CA GLY A 113 17.71 -2.30 11.67
C GLY A 113 19.03 -2.02 10.95
N VAL A 114 19.09 -0.97 10.15
CA VAL A 114 20.34 -0.53 9.51
C VAL A 114 21.33 0.03 10.53
N LYS A 115 20.88 0.91 11.44
CA LYS A 115 21.73 1.47 12.50
C LYS A 115 22.35 0.41 13.40
N LEU A 116 21.62 -0.67 13.67
CA LEU A 116 22.08 -1.79 14.48
C LEU A 116 22.86 -2.86 13.70
N ASN A 117 23.09 -2.66 12.40
CA ASN A 117 23.70 -3.63 11.49
C ASN A 117 22.97 -4.99 11.40
N VAL A 118 21.67 -5.02 11.76
CA VAL A 118 20.78 -6.17 11.55
C VAL A 118 20.42 -6.30 10.08
N LEU A 119 20.17 -5.14 9.46
CA LEU A 119 19.91 -4.98 8.02
C LEU A 119 21.01 -4.14 7.38
N GLN A 120 21.17 -4.28 6.09
CA GLN A 120 22.03 -3.43 5.26
C GLN A 120 21.18 -2.80 4.15
N GLU A 121 21.50 -1.61 3.69
CA GLU A 121 20.76 -0.94 2.60
C GLU A 121 20.61 -1.83 1.36
N LYS A 122 21.64 -2.59 1.02
CA LYS A 122 21.61 -3.55 -0.09
C LYS A 122 20.56 -4.67 0.10
N ASP A 123 20.20 -5.00 1.34
CA ASP A 123 19.23 -6.05 1.62
C ASP A 123 17.85 -5.68 1.04
N PHE A 124 17.49 -4.40 1.05
CA PHE A 124 16.22 -3.92 0.49
C PHE A 124 16.14 -4.07 -1.03
N MET A 125 17.29 -4.18 -1.70
CA MET A 125 17.37 -4.35 -3.15
C MET A 125 17.55 -5.82 -3.57
N THR A 126 18.02 -6.68 -2.67
CA THR A 126 18.47 -8.04 -3.04
C THR A 126 17.71 -9.15 -2.35
N LEU A 127 17.08 -8.87 -1.21
CA LEU A 127 16.33 -9.86 -0.44
C LEU A 127 14.83 -9.74 -0.68
N SER A 128 14.14 -10.87 -0.60
CA SER A 128 12.68 -10.88 -0.52
C SER A 128 12.21 -10.40 0.87
N GLU A 129 10.94 -9.94 0.97
CA GLU A 129 10.31 -9.57 2.25
C GLU A 129 10.49 -10.67 3.31
N LYS A 130 10.26 -11.93 2.92
CA LYS A 130 10.43 -13.09 3.82
C LYS A 130 11.84 -13.20 4.38
N GLN A 131 12.86 -12.93 3.57
CA GLN A 131 14.27 -13.00 4.00
C GLN A 131 14.61 -11.84 4.93
N VAL A 132 14.10 -10.63 4.67
CA VAL A 132 14.26 -9.48 5.57
C VAL A 132 13.62 -9.77 6.93
N ILE A 133 12.38 -10.26 6.94
CA ILE A 133 11.69 -10.67 8.16
C ILE A 133 12.51 -11.71 8.92
N GLN A 134 13.02 -12.74 8.24
CA GLN A 134 13.83 -13.79 8.87
C GLN A 134 15.11 -13.24 9.52
N LYS A 135 15.78 -12.28 8.90
CA LYS A 135 16.95 -11.62 9.51
C LYS A 135 16.60 -10.93 10.82
N ILE A 136 15.49 -10.19 10.84
CA ILE A 136 15.01 -9.49 12.04
C ILE A 136 14.63 -10.49 13.15
N GLU A 137 13.86 -11.52 12.80
CA GLU A 137 13.42 -12.55 13.75
C GLU A 137 14.59 -13.33 14.36
N ASN A 138 15.59 -13.68 13.57
CA ASN A 138 16.80 -14.33 14.03
C ASN A 138 17.56 -13.44 15.03
N TRP A 139 17.73 -12.16 14.71
CA TRP A 139 18.41 -11.22 15.60
C TRP A 139 17.65 -11.05 16.93
N ILE A 140 16.33 -10.89 16.89
CA ILE A 140 15.48 -10.80 18.08
C ILE A 140 15.58 -12.07 18.92
N SER A 141 15.55 -13.24 18.30
CA SER A 141 15.64 -14.53 18.98
C SER A 141 16.96 -14.67 19.76
N ILE A 142 18.09 -14.31 19.15
CA ILE A 142 19.41 -14.37 19.77
C ILE A 142 19.52 -13.38 20.94
N ASN A 143 18.90 -12.23 20.85
CA ASN A 143 19.01 -11.16 21.84
C ASN A 143 17.84 -11.10 22.82
N LYS A 144 16.89 -12.04 22.77
CA LYS A 144 15.63 -12.02 23.53
C LYS A 144 15.79 -11.78 25.04
N ALA A 145 16.86 -12.28 25.64
CA ALA A 145 17.13 -12.11 27.07
C ALA A 145 17.49 -10.66 27.48
N LYS A 146 17.81 -9.81 26.49
CA LYS A 146 18.20 -8.41 26.72
C LYS A 146 17.02 -7.44 26.69
N PHE A 147 15.82 -7.89 26.27
CA PHE A 147 14.70 -7.00 26.00
C PHE A 147 13.64 -7.08 27.09
N ASP A 148 13.25 -5.92 27.62
CA ASP A 148 12.01 -5.77 28.37
C ASP A 148 10.84 -5.52 27.43
N THR A 149 10.07 -6.58 27.16
CA THR A 149 8.91 -6.52 26.25
C THR A 149 7.61 -6.18 26.96
N LYS A 150 7.63 -5.88 28.27
CA LYS A 150 6.44 -5.67 29.10
C LYS A 150 6.03 -4.21 29.26
N THR A 151 6.88 -3.27 28.88
CA THR A 151 6.59 -1.84 28.99
C THR A 151 5.69 -1.37 27.85
N GLU A 152 4.72 -0.51 28.18
CA GLU A 152 3.84 0.14 27.20
C GLU A 152 4.63 0.92 26.15
N PHE A 153 4.12 0.90 24.93
CA PHE A 153 4.74 1.52 23.79
C PHE A 153 4.62 3.05 23.84
N SER A 154 5.73 3.75 23.79
CA SER A 154 5.79 5.19 23.56
C SER A 154 6.76 5.51 22.43
N ILE A 155 6.27 6.14 21.35
CA ILE A 155 7.10 6.55 20.20
C ILE A 155 8.09 7.66 20.58
N LYS A 156 7.90 8.35 21.70
CA LYS A 156 8.62 9.58 22.05
C LYS A 156 9.77 9.40 23.05
N ASP A 157 10.08 8.19 23.48
CA ASP A 157 11.15 7.99 24.44
C ASP A 157 12.51 7.79 23.74
N ASP A 158 13.19 8.89 23.47
CA ASP A 158 14.54 8.89 22.87
C ASP A 158 15.64 8.39 23.83
N SER A 159 15.31 8.18 25.10
CA SER A 159 16.25 7.68 26.12
C SER A 159 16.41 6.16 26.10
N GLU A 160 15.53 5.45 25.40
CA GLU A 160 15.54 4.00 25.34
C GLU A 160 16.70 3.47 24.49
N ASN A 161 17.34 2.40 24.95
CA ASN A 161 18.37 1.69 24.17
C ASN A 161 17.83 1.28 22.79
N LEU A 162 18.58 1.60 21.73
CA LEU A 162 18.18 1.33 20.33
C LEU A 162 17.81 -0.12 20.08
N GLU A 163 18.49 -1.08 20.71
CA GLU A 163 18.21 -2.51 20.58
C GLU A 163 16.82 -2.87 21.14
N ASN A 164 16.49 -2.33 22.30
CA ASN A 164 15.20 -2.55 22.95
C ASN A 164 14.06 -1.89 22.14
N ARG A 165 14.29 -0.66 21.68
CA ARG A 165 13.37 0.08 20.81
C ARG A 165 13.09 -0.67 19.50
N PHE A 166 14.12 -1.20 18.84
CA PHE A 166 13.97 -1.99 17.62
C PHE A 166 13.13 -3.25 17.86
N ALA A 167 13.43 -4.01 18.91
CA ALA A 167 12.68 -5.22 19.24
C ALA A 167 11.21 -4.92 19.55
N LYS A 168 10.92 -3.88 20.35
CA LYS A 168 9.56 -3.44 20.67
C LYS A 168 8.79 -3.03 19.43
N TYR A 169 9.39 -2.22 18.56
CA TYR A 169 8.75 -1.75 17.32
C TYR A 169 8.38 -2.93 16.42
N TYR A 170 9.30 -3.87 16.24
CA TYR A 170 9.04 -5.05 15.43
C TYR A 170 7.92 -5.92 16.03
N LEU A 171 7.94 -6.19 17.32
CA LEU A 171 6.90 -7.00 17.98
C LEU A 171 5.53 -6.31 17.91
N THR A 172 5.47 -5.00 18.08
CA THR A 172 4.25 -4.21 17.92
C THR A 172 3.72 -4.30 16.50
N PHE A 173 4.56 -4.09 15.51
CA PHE A 173 4.22 -4.22 14.09
C PHE A 173 3.65 -5.60 13.76
N ARG A 174 4.29 -6.66 14.24
CA ARG A 174 3.82 -8.05 14.05
C ARG A 174 2.45 -8.29 14.69
N ASN A 175 2.19 -7.70 15.84
CA ASN A 175 0.90 -7.82 16.51
C ASN A 175 -0.18 -7.01 15.79
N MET A 176 0.09 -5.80 15.34
CA MET A 176 -0.83 -4.99 14.53
C MET A 176 -1.19 -5.71 13.23
N LYS A 177 -0.22 -6.28 12.52
CA LYS A 177 -0.47 -7.06 11.30
C LYS A 177 -1.38 -8.26 11.55
N LYS A 178 -1.25 -8.95 12.69
CA LYS A 178 -2.14 -10.04 13.09
C LYS A 178 -3.56 -9.56 13.36
N ILE A 179 -3.72 -8.45 14.06
CA ILE A 179 -5.03 -7.86 14.37
C ILE A 179 -5.74 -7.46 13.08
N ILE A 180 -5.09 -6.71 12.20
CA ILE A 180 -5.64 -6.29 10.92
C ILE A 180 -6.10 -7.50 10.09
N HIS A 181 -5.28 -8.54 9.97
CA HIS A 181 -5.66 -9.77 9.24
C HIS A 181 -6.80 -10.55 9.89
N THR A 182 -6.88 -10.56 11.21
CA THR A 182 -7.94 -11.27 11.94
C THR A 182 -9.25 -10.49 11.81
N ASP A 183 -9.20 -9.17 11.93
CA ASP A 183 -10.37 -8.32 11.76
C ASP A 183 -10.87 -8.34 10.32
N GLN A 184 -10.01 -8.30 9.31
CA GLN A 184 -10.41 -8.43 7.91
C GLN A 184 -11.10 -9.78 7.63
N LYS A 185 -10.67 -10.89 8.23
CA LYS A 185 -11.35 -12.18 8.13
C LYS A 185 -12.70 -12.22 8.86
N LEU A 186 -12.82 -11.54 10.00
CA LEU A 186 -14.06 -11.44 10.77
C LEU A 186 -15.04 -10.46 10.15
N GLN A 187 -14.55 -9.45 9.44
CA GLN A 187 -15.31 -8.35 8.87
C GLN A 187 -15.69 -8.55 7.40
N GLY A 188 -15.19 -9.61 6.77
CA GLY A 188 -15.45 -9.96 5.36
C GLY A 188 -16.93 -10.11 4.97
N ASN A 189 -17.85 -9.91 5.92
CA ASN A 189 -19.30 -9.91 5.68
C ASN A 189 -20.06 -8.65 6.11
N ASN A 190 -19.44 -7.60 6.72
CA ASN A 190 -20.23 -6.53 7.34
C ASN A 190 -19.70 -5.10 7.24
N TYR A 191 -18.68 -4.75 6.49
CA TYR A 191 -18.04 -3.42 6.61
C TYR A 191 -18.53 -2.33 5.66
N PHE A 192 -19.35 -2.58 4.68
CA PHE A 192 -19.85 -1.53 3.80
C PHE A 192 -21.37 -1.51 3.64
N SER A 193 -22.07 -1.26 4.74
CA SER A 193 -23.31 -0.51 4.66
C SER A 193 -23.04 0.96 5.05
N VAL A 194 -22.28 1.67 4.25
CA VAL A 194 -22.32 3.13 4.28
C VAL A 194 -23.64 3.52 3.66
N ASN A 195 -24.66 3.72 4.51
CA ASN A 195 -25.88 4.42 4.14
C ASN A 195 -25.50 5.86 3.80
N LEU A 196 -25.09 6.12 2.57
CA LEU A 196 -25.09 7.44 2.00
C LEU A 196 -26.56 7.85 1.82
N LYS A 197 -27.17 8.34 2.91
CA LYS A 197 -28.38 9.17 2.82
C LYS A 197 -27.96 10.48 2.19
N VAL A 198 -27.98 10.56 0.88
CA VAL A 198 -28.04 11.83 0.17
C VAL A 198 -29.38 12.46 0.56
N LYS A 199 -29.36 13.49 1.38
CA LYS A 199 -30.52 14.35 1.53
C LYS A 199 -30.81 14.99 0.19
N GLN A 200 -32.00 14.73 -0.37
CA GLN A 200 -32.62 15.51 -1.43
C GLN A 200 -32.76 16.97 -1.00
#